data_5829bd8748920dcfd801f971a16eb08c
#
_entry.id   5829bd8748920dcfd801f971a16eb08c
#
_cell.length_a   1.000
_cell.length_b   1.000
_cell.length_c   1.000
_cell.angle_alpha   90.00
_cell.angle_beta   90.00
_cell.angle_gamma   90.00
#
_symmetry.space_group_name_H-M   'P 1'
#
loop_
_entity.id
_entity.type
_entity.pdbx_description
1 polymer ?
#
loop_
_entity_poly.entity_id
_entity_poly.type
_entity_poly.pdbx_seq_one_letter_code
_entity_poly.pdbx_strand_id
1 'polypeptide(L)'
;MPTRSAAKAWRKSEERRQRNRSSRSAAKTRVRTAAEAIVAAPKESEEAVRVAITSLDRAAQRGALHPNTTARRKARLMHKYNAALAAAEAAAVAATAKAEAKPARGSKAKEKKEEKKAPAKAERGKKPKK
;
A
#
# COMPACT_ATOMS: atom_id res chain seq x y z
N MET A 1 46.21 5.59 -34.10
CA MET A 1 46.34 5.14 -32.68
C MET A 1 46.03 6.31 -31.78
N PRO A 2 45.16 6.13 -30.74
CA PRO A 2 44.87 7.21 -29.81
C PRO A 2 46.11 7.52 -28.96
N THR A 3 46.30 8.80 -28.63
CA THR A 3 47.40 9.25 -27.78
C THR A 3 47.22 8.71 -26.35
N ARG A 4 48.30 8.60 -25.56
CA ARG A 4 48.24 8.15 -24.14
C ARG A 4 47.28 8.98 -23.29
N SER A 5 47.22 10.30 -23.53
CA SER A 5 46.31 11.22 -22.86
C SER A 5 44.84 10.94 -23.21
N ALA A 6 44.54 10.70 -24.49
CA ALA A 6 43.23 10.34 -24.97
C ALA A 6 42.76 9.00 -24.38
N ALA A 7 43.63 7.99 -24.32
CA ALA A 7 43.34 6.69 -23.72
C ALA A 7 43.06 6.80 -22.18
N LYS A 8 43.79 7.68 -21.49
CA LYS A 8 43.55 7.99 -20.07
C LYS A 8 42.22 8.69 -19.85
N ALA A 9 41.91 9.69 -20.69
CA ALA A 9 40.65 10.43 -20.62
C ALA A 9 39.45 9.50 -20.90
N TRP A 10 39.58 8.64 -21.90
CA TRP A 10 38.52 7.64 -22.22
C TRP A 10 38.26 6.69 -21.06
N ARG A 11 39.29 6.09 -20.44
CA ARG A 11 39.13 5.22 -19.26
C ARG A 11 38.41 5.93 -18.12
N LYS A 12 38.82 7.18 -17.80
CA LYS A 12 38.14 7.96 -16.75
C LYS A 12 36.69 8.29 -17.10
N SER A 13 36.36 8.53 -18.36
CA SER A 13 35.00 8.81 -18.80
C SER A 13 34.13 7.56 -18.67
N GLU A 14 34.65 6.38 -19.02
CA GLU A 14 33.93 5.11 -18.90
C GLU A 14 33.68 4.73 -17.44
N GLU A 15 34.65 4.89 -16.55
CA GLU A 15 34.45 4.70 -15.11
C GLU A 15 33.35 5.63 -14.53
N ARG A 16 33.36 6.91 -14.96
CA ARG A 16 32.29 7.84 -14.53
C ARG A 16 30.94 7.44 -15.07
N ARG A 17 30.88 7.00 -16.33
CA ARG A 17 29.67 6.51 -16.98
C ARG A 17 29.08 5.31 -16.24
N GLN A 18 29.92 4.33 -15.89
CA GLN A 18 29.48 3.13 -15.15
C GLN A 18 28.98 3.49 -13.75
N ARG A 19 29.70 4.34 -13.00
CA ARG A 19 29.27 4.81 -11.67
C ARG A 19 27.94 5.58 -11.74
N ASN A 20 27.80 6.47 -12.73
CA ASN A 20 26.57 7.23 -12.91
C ASN A 20 25.39 6.34 -13.32
N ARG A 21 25.65 5.37 -14.22
CA ARG A 21 24.64 4.39 -14.63
C ARG A 21 24.16 3.56 -13.43
N SER A 22 25.07 3.04 -12.61
CA SER A 22 24.75 2.29 -11.42
C SER A 22 23.93 3.12 -10.41
N SER A 23 24.36 4.35 -10.12
CA SER A 23 23.63 5.25 -9.20
C SER A 23 22.23 5.59 -9.71
N ARG A 24 22.06 5.85 -10.99
CA ARG A 24 20.76 6.14 -11.62
C ARG A 24 19.83 4.92 -11.61
N SER A 25 20.35 3.72 -11.91
CA SER A 25 19.54 2.50 -11.90
C SER A 25 19.12 2.12 -10.48
N ALA A 26 20.01 2.21 -9.50
CA ALA A 26 19.69 1.98 -8.11
C ALA A 26 18.59 2.92 -7.60
N ALA A 27 18.70 4.23 -7.87
CA ALA A 27 17.67 5.20 -7.50
C ALA A 27 16.33 4.90 -8.20
N LYS A 28 16.34 4.54 -9.50
CA LYS A 28 15.12 4.16 -10.23
C LYS A 28 14.44 2.93 -9.62
N THR A 29 15.20 1.90 -9.30
CA THR A 29 14.68 0.67 -8.70
C THR A 29 14.04 0.95 -7.35
N ARG A 30 14.72 1.70 -6.45
CA ARG A 30 14.19 2.02 -5.13
C ARG A 30 12.92 2.86 -5.18
N VAL A 31 12.84 3.82 -6.11
CA VAL A 31 11.61 4.60 -6.32
C VAL A 31 10.47 3.73 -6.83
N ARG A 32 10.75 2.75 -7.69
CA ARG A 32 9.76 1.80 -8.18
C ARG A 32 9.27 0.90 -7.04
N THR A 33 10.18 0.30 -6.27
CA THR A 33 9.83 -0.54 -5.12
C THR A 33 9.00 0.23 -4.09
N ALA A 34 9.36 1.49 -3.79
CA ALA A 34 8.57 2.34 -2.90
C ALA A 34 7.17 2.62 -3.46
N ALA A 35 7.04 2.87 -4.76
CA ALA A 35 5.74 3.08 -5.38
C ALA A 35 4.86 1.81 -5.35
N GLU A 36 5.45 0.63 -5.53
CA GLU A 36 4.76 -0.66 -5.40
C GLU A 36 4.33 -0.92 -3.94
N ALA A 37 5.20 -0.62 -2.96
CA ALA A 37 4.88 -0.74 -1.54
C ALA A 37 3.75 0.20 -1.10
N ILE A 38 3.71 1.44 -1.60
CA ILE A 38 2.62 2.40 -1.33
C ILE A 38 1.27 1.85 -1.78
N VAL A 39 1.22 1.17 -2.93
CA VAL A 39 -0.02 0.58 -3.45
C VAL A 39 -0.45 -0.64 -2.64
N ALA A 40 0.51 -1.47 -2.23
CA ALA A 40 0.23 -2.70 -1.49
C ALA A 40 -0.18 -2.44 -0.03
N ALA A 41 0.59 -1.63 0.70
CA ALA A 41 0.37 -1.35 2.12
C ALA A 41 0.83 0.08 2.47
N PRO A 42 -0.03 1.11 2.34
CA PRO A 42 0.36 2.50 2.55
C PRO A 42 0.98 2.77 3.92
N LYS A 43 0.42 2.19 4.98
CA LYS A 43 0.88 2.40 6.37
C LYS A 43 2.27 1.81 6.64
N GLU A 44 2.62 0.71 5.99
CA GLU A 44 3.90 0.02 6.17
C GLU A 44 4.99 0.47 5.18
N SER A 45 4.60 1.29 4.18
CA SER A 45 5.52 1.71 3.12
C SER A 45 6.46 2.86 3.48
N GLU A 46 6.37 3.43 4.70
CA GLU A 46 7.17 4.58 5.12
C GLU A 46 8.67 4.33 4.97
N GLU A 47 9.15 3.16 5.40
CA GLU A 47 10.57 2.83 5.30
C GLU A 47 11.05 2.72 3.85
N ALA A 48 10.26 2.10 2.98
CA ALA A 48 10.56 2.01 1.55
C ALA A 48 10.64 3.41 0.90
N VAL A 49 9.73 4.32 1.28
CA VAL A 49 9.74 5.71 0.83
C VAL A 49 10.98 6.45 1.33
N ARG A 50 11.37 6.29 2.59
CA ARG A 50 12.56 6.89 3.19
C ARG A 50 13.84 6.41 2.49
N VAL A 51 13.96 5.12 2.23
CA VAL A 51 15.07 4.53 1.48
C VAL A 51 15.14 5.05 0.04
N ALA A 52 14.00 5.22 -0.62
CA ALA A 52 13.94 5.78 -1.97
C ALA A 52 14.40 7.25 -2.00
N ILE A 53 13.96 8.08 -1.06
CA ILE A 53 14.39 9.48 -0.91
C ILE A 53 15.90 9.56 -0.69
N THR A 54 16.44 8.79 0.26
CA THR A 54 17.88 8.74 0.54
C THR A 54 18.69 8.33 -0.70
N SER A 55 18.20 7.39 -1.49
CA SER A 55 18.88 6.95 -2.72
C SER A 55 18.89 8.04 -3.79
N LEU A 56 17.82 8.81 -3.92
CA LEU A 56 17.73 9.96 -4.80
C LEU A 56 18.70 11.07 -4.39
N ASP A 57 18.82 11.35 -3.08
CA ASP A 57 19.74 12.34 -2.55
C ASP A 57 21.19 11.94 -2.78
N ARG A 58 21.55 10.68 -2.52
CA ARG A 58 22.89 10.17 -2.83
C ARG A 58 23.23 10.26 -4.32
N ALA A 59 22.26 10.01 -5.21
CA ALA A 59 22.47 10.13 -6.65
C ALA A 59 22.66 11.59 -7.08
N ALA A 60 21.99 12.54 -6.43
CA ALA A 60 22.18 13.98 -6.66
C ALA A 60 23.55 14.45 -6.14
N GLN A 61 23.94 14.08 -4.93
CA GLN A 61 25.24 14.41 -4.34
C GLN A 61 26.43 13.92 -5.19
N ARG A 62 26.28 12.75 -5.80
CA ARG A 62 27.29 12.20 -6.72
C ARG A 62 27.28 12.84 -8.12
N GLY A 63 26.38 13.78 -8.38
CA GLY A 63 26.20 14.40 -9.69
C GLY A 63 25.62 13.46 -10.75
N ALA A 64 25.14 12.26 -10.36
CA ALA A 64 24.51 11.33 -11.30
C ALA A 64 23.11 11.79 -11.74
N LEU A 65 22.39 12.53 -10.89
CA LEU A 65 21.10 13.15 -11.17
C LEU A 65 21.18 14.65 -10.89
N HIS A 66 20.49 15.43 -11.72
CA HIS A 66 20.36 16.88 -11.48
C HIS A 66 19.46 17.14 -10.26
N PRO A 67 19.76 18.11 -9.37
CA PRO A 67 19.01 18.38 -8.16
C PRO A 67 17.53 18.66 -8.41
N ASN A 68 17.16 19.43 -9.44
CA ASN A 68 15.77 19.68 -9.80
C ASN A 68 15.01 18.41 -10.18
N THR A 69 15.67 17.46 -10.87
CA THR A 69 15.05 16.17 -11.22
C THR A 69 14.81 15.34 -9.97
N THR A 70 15.75 15.37 -9.03
CA THR A 70 15.63 14.69 -7.73
C THR A 70 14.49 15.28 -6.92
N ALA A 71 14.42 16.61 -6.83
CA ALA A 71 13.34 17.30 -6.12
C ALA A 71 11.95 16.95 -6.67
N ARG A 72 11.80 16.97 -8.01
CA ARG A 72 10.53 16.57 -8.66
C ARG A 72 10.14 15.12 -8.36
N ARG A 73 11.09 14.19 -8.37
CA ARG A 73 10.84 12.79 -8.09
C ARG A 73 10.46 12.56 -6.62
N LYS A 74 11.14 13.23 -5.69
CA LYS A 74 10.77 13.20 -4.26
C LYS A 74 9.37 13.76 -4.04
N ALA A 75 9.05 14.93 -4.57
CA ALA A 75 7.75 15.53 -4.44
C ALA A 75 6.62 14.62 -4.95
N ARG A 76 6.79 14.02 -6.14
CA ARG A 76 5.82 13.08 -6.71
C ARG A 76 5.65 11.81 -5.86
N LEU A 77 6.73 11.29 -5.29
CA LEU A 77 6.67 10.11 -4.43
C LEU A 77 5.94 10.43 -3.12
N MET A 78 6.28 11.55 -2.48
CA MET A 78 5.61 12.02 -1.25
C MET A 78 4.13 12.31 -1.47
N HIS A 79 3.79 12.94 -2.60
CA HIS A 79 2.39 13.19 -2.93
C HIS A 79 1.57 11.89 -3.07
N LYS A 80 2.15 10.87 -3.74
CA LYS A 80 1.51 9.55 -3.85
C LYS A 80 1.36 8.88 -2.49
N TYR A 81 2.37 8.97 -1.64
CA TYR A 81 2.35 8.40 -0.30
C TYR A 81 1.27 9.04 0.57
N ASN A 82 1.22 10.37 0.62
CA ASN A 82 0.21 11.11 1.40
C ASN A 82 -1.21 10.84 0.89
N ALA A 83 -1.41 10.79 -0.43
CA ALA A 83 -2.71 10.47 -1.02
C ALA A 83 -3.16 9.03 -0.66
N ALA A 84 -2.24 8.07 -0.68
CA ALA A 84 -2.54 6.69 -0.31
C ALA A 84 -2.84 6.55 1.19
N LEU A 85 -2.14 7.27 2.06
CA LEU A 85 -2.43 7.33 3.50
C LEU A 85 -3.81 7.91 3.76
N ALA A 86 -4.13 9.06 3.17
CA ALA A 86 -5.44 9.70 3.33
C ALA A 86 -6.58 8.78 2.84
N ALA A 87 -6.38 8.07 1.72
CA ALA A 87 -7.35 7.11 1.23
C ALA A 87 -7.52 5.90 2.18
N ALA A 88 -6.42 5.41 2.76
CA ALA A 88 -6.44 4.31 3.72
C ALA A 88 -7.12 4.71 5.05
N GLU A 89 -6.92 5.95 5.50
CA GLU A 89 -7.59 6.50 6.69
C GLU A 89 -9.09 6.70 6.43
N ALA A 90 -9.47 7.28 5.30
CA ALA A 90 -10.86 7.44 4.90
C ALA A 90 -11.59 6.09 4.79
N ALA A 91 -10.94 5.08 4.24
CA ALA A 91 -11.49 3.73 4.16
C ALA A 91 -11.66 3.09 5.56
N ALA A 92 -10.72 3.32 6.48
CA ALA A 92 -10.82 2.83 7.85
C ALA A 92 -11.98 3.50 8.61
N VAL A 93 -12.15 4.81 8.47
CA VAL A 93 -13.27 5.56 9.07
C VAL A 93 -14.62 5.11 8.49
N ALA A 94 -14.69 4.89 7.17
CA ALA A 94 -15.90 4.38 6.54
C ALA A 94 -16.24 2.94 6.98
N ALA A 95 -15.23 2.12 7.24
CA ALA A 95 -15.42 0.75 7.75
C ALA A 95 -15.93 0.74 9.20
N THR A 96 -15.42 1.63 10.06
CA THR A 96 -15.91 1.77 11.44
C THR A 96 -17.33 2.31 11.51
N ALA A 97 -17.64 3.34 10.71
CA ALA A 97 -19.00 3.88 10.60
C ALA A 97 -20.01 2.82 10.09
N LYS A 98 -19.58 1.95 9.19
CA LYS A 98 -20.42 0.86 8.66
C LYS A 98 -20.57 -0.30 9.66
N ALA A 99 -19.62 -0.49 10.56
CA ALA A 99 -19.71 -1.46 11.66
C ALA A 99 -20.66 -0.96 12.76
N GLU A 100 -20.62 0.33 13.09
CA GLU A 100 -21.52 0.96 14.06
C GLU A 100 -22.95 1.13 13.51
N ALA A 101 -23.14 1.29 12.21
CA ALA A 101 -24.45 1.37 11.57
C ALA A 101 -25.16 0.02 11.40
N LYS A 102 -24.66 -1.08 11.99
CA LYS A 102 -25.31 -2.39 12.02
C LYS A 102 -25.86 -2.72 13.42
N PRO A 103 -26.91 -2.04 13.92
CA PRO A 103 -27.55 -2.44 15.17
C PRO A 103 -28.65 -3.44 14.87
N ALA A 104 -28.56 -4.59 15.49
CA ALA A 104 -29.67 -5.35 16.04
C ALA A 104 -30.96 -5.53 15.19
N ARG A 105 -30.83 -6.05 13.96
CA ARG A 105 -32.01 -6.56 13.23
C ARG A 105 -32.19 -8.09 13.38
N GLY A 106 -31.42 -8.74 14.25
CA GLY A 106 -31.40 -10.19 14.40
C GLY A 106 -32.09 -10.75 15.67
N SER A 107 -32.36 -9.93 16.69
CA SER A 107 -32.90 -10.46 17.98
C SER A 107 -34.42 -10.47 18.06
N LYS A 108 -35.15 -9.57 17.38
CA LYS A 108 -36.62 -9.56 17.43
C LYS A 108 -37.33 -10.58 16.53
N ALA A 109 -36.63 -11.18 15.58
CA ALA A 109 -37.24 -12.20 14.72
C ALA A 109 -37.14 -13.61 15.29
N LYS A 110 -36.31 -13.87 16.31
CA LYS A 110 -36.20 -15.19 16.96
C LYS A 110 -37.16 -15.37 18.10
N GLU A 111 -37.46 -14.32 18.85
CA GLU A 111 -38.47 -14.41 19.95
C GLU A 111 -39.91 -14.62 19.43
N LYS A 112 -40.25 -13.99 18.31
CA LYS A 112 -41.61 -14.13 17.73
C LYS A 112 -41.85 -15.48 17.03
N LYS A 113 -40.80 -16.30 16.84
CA LYS A 113 -40.92 -17.63 16.22
C LYS A 113 -40.93 -18.76 17.23
N GLU A 114 -40.52 -18.51 18.48
CA GLU A 114 -40.64 -19.47 19.58
C GLU A 114 -42.03 -19.42 20.26
N GLU A 115 -42.65 -18.27 20.35
CA GLU A 115 -43.98 -18.10 20.97
C GLU A 115 -45.12 -18.66 20.10
N LYS A 116 -44.89 -18.98 18.82
CA LYS A 116 -45.88 -19.57 17.90
C LYS A 116 -45.78 -21.11 17.75
N LYS A 117 -44.91 -21.78 18.51
CA LYS A 117 -44.65 -23.22 18.33
C LYS A 117 -44.94 -24.09 19.56
N ALA A 118 -45.83 -23.65 20.43
CA ALA A 118 -46.46 -24.53 21.43
C ALA A 118 -47.78 -23.88 21.90
N PRO A 119 -48.88 -24.60 22.12
CA PRO A 119 -49.08 -26.04 22.05
C PRO A 119 -50.31 -26.42 21.22
N ALA A 120 -50.26 -27.43 20.44
CA ALA A 120 -51.42 -28.16 19.98
C ALA A 120 -51.09 -29.65 19.84
N LYS A 121 -50.91 -30.30 20.99
CA LYS A 121 -50.84 -31.76 21.04
C LYS A 121 -51.26 -32.28 22.39
N ALA A 122 -52.53 -32.15 22.66
CA ALA A 122 -53.22 -32.97 23.69
C ALA A 122 -54.73 -32.97 23.37
N GLU A 123 -55.17 -33.92 22.58
CA GLU A 123 -56.47 -34.56 22.65
C GLU A 123 -56.75 -35.33 21.36
N ARG A 124 -56.31 -36.55 21.33
CA ARG A 124 -56.98 -37.61 20.54
C ARG A 124 -56.51 -38.97 21.04
N GLY A 125 -57.40 -39.62 21.77
CA GLY A 125 -57.17 -41.01 22.02
C GLY A 125 -57.98 -41.51 23.21
N LYS A 126 -59.24 -41.84 23.04
CA LYS A 126 -59.86 -43.03 23.61
C LYS A 126 -61.30 -43.18 23.09
N LYS A 127 -61.46 -44.07 22.12
CA LYS A 127 -62.76 -44.73 21.90
C LYS A 127 -62.63 -46.15 22.41
N PRO A 128 -63.60 -46.68 23.24
CA PRO A 128 -63.60 -48.05 23.65
C PRO A 128 -64.24 -48.95 22.60
N LYS A 129 -63.70 -50.15 22.50
CA LYS A 129 -64.29 -51.26 21.76
C LYS A 129 -65.38 -51.86 22.61
N LYS A 130 -66.51 -52.11 21.95
CA LYS A 130 -67.34 -53.27 22.16
C LYS A 130 -67.20 -54.18 21.01
#